data_4540149f0e42855397550fe9df89078e
#
_entry.id   4540149f0e42855397550fe9df89078e
#
_cell.length_a   1.000
_cell.length_b   1.000
_cell.length_c   1.000
_cell.angle_alpha   90.00
_cell.angle_beta   90.00
_cell.angle_gamma   90.00
#
_symmetry.space_group_name_H-M   'P 1'
#
loop_
_entity.id
_entity.type
_entity.pdbx_description
1 polymer ?
#
loop_
_entity_poly.entity_id
_entity_poly.type
_entity_poly.pdbx_seq_one_letter_code
_entity_poly.pdbx_strand_id
1 'polypeptide(L)'
;MLFRSAAIRRCMSGQVCVTATERILADVATQGWPLAYALAWLTVAGGNSVMPPWVRHQFPEAGRLVRQLRDTACANPDCGWCREHHDARSELKRWFGFPDFRPEPVGEDGRPLQQAIVEAAMAGRHVLGILPTGTGKSLCYQIPALSRFDKTGALTVVISPLVALMADQVAGLEARGITSCVSINGLLSMPERAEALDRVRLGDAGILIISPEQLRSRSLRKVLEQREIGAWVLDEAHCLSKWGHDFRPDYRYVGRFIMEKAGNAPVPPILCLTATAKPDVVADILGHFRDKLGVELCLFDGGASRANLDFAVVPTSTLSDSPHRALKCLGGHP
;
A
#
# COMPACT_ATOMS: atom_id res chain seq x y z
N MET A 1 -24.16 -23.74 23.24
CA MET A 1 -23.76 -22.84 22.15
C MET A 1 -23.80 -21.36 22.53
N LEU A 2 -24.86 -20.86 23.17
CA LEU A 2 -25.04 -19.44 23.54
C LEU A 2 -23.94 -18.87 24.48
N PHE A 3 -23.39 -19.65 25.40
CA PHE A 3 -22.34 -19.19 26.34
C PHE A 3 -20.99 -18.92 25.66
N ARG A 4 -20.63 -19.66 24.61
CA ARG A 4 -19.41 -19.40 23.82
C ARG A 4 -19.48 -18.10 23.06
N SER A 5 -20.62 -17.78 22.45
CA SER A 5 -20.80 -16.54 21.71
C SER A 5 -20.74 -15.28 22.59
N ALA A 6 -21.27 -15.33 23.82
CA ALA A 6 -21.21 -14.20 24.76
C ALA A 6 -19.79 -13.94 25.30
N ALA A 7 -19.00 -14.97 25.53
CA ALA A 7 -17.59 -14.87 25.91
C ALA A 7 -16.74 -14.29 24.75
N ILE A 8 -16.96 -14.77 23.52
CA ILE A 8 -16.29 -14.24 22.32
C ILE A 8 -16.63 -12.77 22.13
N ARG A 9 -17.89 -12.37 22.22
CA ARG A 9 -18.31 -10.97 22.12
C ARG A 9 -17.65 -10.08 23.15
N ARG A 10 -17.48 -10.54 24.40
CA ARG A 10 -16.80 -9.80 25.48
C ARG A 10 -15.30 -9.64 25.21
N CYS A 11 -14.61 -10.70 24.79
CA CYS A 11 -13.18 -10.65 24.50
C CYS A 11 -12.85 -9.76 23.30
N MET A 12 -13.80 -9.59 22.38
CA MET A 12 -13.60 -8.84 21.12
C MET A 12 -14.24 -7.46 21.13
N SER A 13 -14.83 -7.05 22.26
CA SER A 13 -15.48 -5.74 22.39
C SER A 13 -14.50 -4.60 22.07
N GLY A 14 -14.84 -3.77 21.10
CA GLY A 14 -14.02 -2.64 20.66
C GLY A 14 -12.85 -2.99 19.71
N GLN A 15 -12.56 -4.26 19.48
CA GLN A 15 -11.43 -4.67 18.63
C GLN A 15 -11.82 -5.07 17.20
N VAL A 16 -13.10 -5.33 16.97
CA VAL A 16 -13.65 -5.82 15.70
C VAL A 16 -15.04 -5.27 15.43
N CYS A 17 -15.45 -5.34 14.18
CA CYS A 17 -16.80 -4.98 13.76
C CYS A 17 -17.85 -5.94 14.36
N VAL A 18 -18.78 -5.43 15.15
CA VAL A 18 -19.84 -6.21 15.79
C VAL A 18 -20.73 -6.90 14.76
N THR A 19 -21.14 -6.20 13.71
CA THR A 19 -21.97 -6.75 12.62
C THR A 19 -21.29 -7.92 11.91
N ALA A 20 -19.97 -7.81 11.62
CA ALA A 20 -19.20 -8.88 11.02
C ALA A 20 -19.08 -10.08 11.99
N THR A 21 -18.88 -9.82 13.28
CA THR A 21 -18.81 -10.85 14.32
C THR A 21 -20.11 -11.65 14.40
N GLU A 22 -21.24 -10.98 14.41
CA GLU A 22 -22.56 -11.63 14.47
C GLU A 22 -22.82 -12.52 13.27
N ARG A 23 -22.49 -12.02 12.07
CA ARG A 23 -22.60 -12.79 10.83
C ARG A 23 -21.72 -14.05 10.85
N ILE A 24 -20.46 -13.93 11.24
CA ILE A 24 -19.52 -15.06 11.29
C ILE A 24 -19.93 -16.08 12.35
N LEU A 25 -20.41 -15.63 13.51
CA LEU A 25 -20.88 -16.54 14.56
C LEU A 25 -22.21 -17.23 14.23
N ALA A 26 -23.02 -16.64 13.37
CA ALA A 26 -24.26 -17.26 12.87
C ALA A 26 -24.00 -18.32 11.80
N ASP A 27 -22.90 -18.23 11.07
CA ASP A 27 -22.54 -19.19 10.02
C ASP A 27 -21.85 -20.42 10.61
N VAL A 28 -22.57 -21.54 10.64
CA VAL A 28 -22.08 -22.83 11.17
C VAL A 28 -20.86 -23.33 10.37
N ALA A 29 -20.78 -23.04 9.07
CA ALA A 29 -19.68 -23.46 8.22
C ALA A 29 -18.34 -22.78 8.59
N THR A 30 -18.39 -21.62 9.22
CA THR A 30 -17.17 -20.91 9.68
C THR A 30 -16.69 -21.39 11.05
N GLN A 31 -17.45 -22.21 11.77
CA GLN A 31 -17.09 -22.71 13.09
C GLN A 31 -16.04 -23.81 12.97
N GLY A 32 -15.14 -23.87 13.97
CA GLY A 32 -14.09 -24.86 14.01
C GLY A 32 -12.69 -24.26 14.23
N TRP A 33 -11.67 -25.00 13.83
CA TRP A 33 -10.29 -24.58 14.02
C TRP A 33 -9.93 -23.24 13.36
N PRO A 34 -10.39 -22.93 12.14
CA PRO A 34 -10.11 -21.64 11.52
C PRO A 34 -10.59 -20.45 12.36
N LEU A 35 -11.81 -20.53 12.91
CA LEU A 35 -12.35 -19.51 13.80
C LEU A 35 -11.58 -19.45 15.12
N ALA A 36 -11.20 -20.60 15.70
CA ALA A 36 -10.43 -20.66 16.93
C ALA A 36 -9.06 -19.98 16.78
N TYR A 37 -8.36 -20.22 15.66
CA TYR A 37 -7.08 -19.54 15.37
C TYR A 37 -7.25 -18.07 15.08
N ALA A 38 -8.29 -17.66 14.35
CA ALA A 38 -8.58 -16.25 14.12
C ALA A 38 -8.83 -15.52 15.45
N LEU A 39 -9.63 -16.09 16.34
CA LEU A 39 -9.92 -15.51 17.65
C LEU A 39 -8.68 -15.49 18.56
N ALA A 40 -7.90 -16.57 18.58
CA ALA A 40 -6.64 -16.63 19.33
C ALA A 40 -5.67 -15.54 18.84
N TRP A 41 -5.54 -15.37 17.53
CA TRP A 41 -4.71 -14.31 16.99
C TRP A 41 -5.18 -12.91 17.43
N LEU A 42 -6.48 -12.64 17.35
CA LEU A 42 -7.07 -11.35 17.75
C LEU A 42 -6.89 -11.05 19.24
N THR A 43 -6.92 -12.08 20.11
CA THR A 43 -6.81 -11.89 21.56
C THR A 43 -5.37 -11.73 22.05
N VAL A 44 -4.41 -12.35 21.36
CA VAL A 44 -2.99 -12.39 21.81
C VAL A 44 -2.17 -11.33 21.10
N ALA A 45 -2.42 -11.11 19.82
CA ALA A 45 -1.52 -10.37 18.95
C ALA A 45 -1.74 -8.86 18.91
N GLY A 46 -2.87 -8.35 19.40
CA GLY A 46 -3.15 -6.93 19.37
C GLY A 46 -3.07 -6.27 17.97
N GLY A 47 -2.98 -7.08 16.91
CA GLY A 47 -2.84 -6.62 15.53
C GLY A 47 -1.43 -6.69 14.94
N ASN A 48 -0.38 -6.74 15.75
CA ASN A 48 1.01 -6.61 15.29
C ASN A 48 1.75 -7.94 15.14
N SER A 49 1.12 -9.08 15.38
CA SER A 49 1.76 -10.38 15.27
C SER A 49 1.47 -11.07 13.95
N VAL A 50 2.40 -11.86 13.50
CA VAL A 50 2.24 -12.69 12.31
C VAL A 50 1.49 -13.96 12.68
N MET A 51 0.41 -14.26 11.94
CA MET A 51 -0.21 -15.58 12.05
C MET A 51 0.80 -16.63 11.61
N PRO A 52 1.06 -17.68 12.41
CA PRO A 52 2.08 -18.67 12.10
C PRO A 52 1.92 -19.25 10.68
N PRO A 53 3.00 -19.41 9.92
CA PRO A 53 2.92 -19.89 8.53
C PRO A 53 2.18 -21.22 8.39
N TRP A 54 2.36 -22.14 9.34
CA TRP A 54 1.68 -23.43 9.32
C TRP A 54 0.15 -23.30 9.50
N VAL A 55 -0.33 -22.34 10.33
CA VAL A 55 -1.77 -22.07 10.49
C VAL A 55 -2.32 -21.55 9.16
N ARG A 56 -1.65 -20.60 8.50
CA ARG A 56 -2.09 -20.06 7.22
C ARG A 56 -2.12 -21.13 6.11
N HIS A 57 -1.18 -22.06 6.16
CA HIS A 57 -1.13 -23.14 5.18
C HIS A 57 -2.23 -24.20 5.43
N GLN A 58 -2.43 -24.58 6.67
CA GLN A 58 -3.39 -25.63 7.02
C GLN A 58 -4.82 -25.12 7.20
N PHE A 59 -4.97 -23.87 7.62
CA PHE A 59 -6.26 -23.21 7.86
C PHE A 59 -6.30 -21.81 7.21
N PRO A 60 -6.28 -21.72 5.88
CA PRO A 60 -6.27 -20.42 5.16
C PRO A 60 -7.49 -19.56 5.47
N GLU A 61 -8.59 -20.18 5.92
CA GLU A 61 -9.81 -19.50 6.36
C GLU A 61 -9.56 -18.62 7.59
N ALA A 62 -8.61 -18.97 8.47
CA ALA A 62 -8.32 -18.17 9.67
C ALA A 62 -7.92 -16.74 9.31
N GLY A 63 -7.01 -16.54 8.36
CA GLY A 63 -6.64 -15.22 7.87
C GLY A 63 -7.80 -14.50 7.18
N ARG A 64 -8.64 -15.24 6.44
CA ARG A 64 -9.85 -14.67 5.83
C ARG A 64 -10.84 -14.16 6.87
N LEU A 65 -11.05 -14.90 7.95
CA LEU A 65 -11.91 -14.49 9.06
C LEU A 65 -11.37 -13.23 9.77
N VAL A 66 -10.06 -13.14 10.02
CA VAL A 66 -9.44 -11.93 10.58
C VAL A 66 -9.70 -10.72 9.67
N ARG A 67 -9.51 -10.86 8.36
CA ARG A 67 -9.82 -9.77 7.41
C ARG A 67 -11.29 -9.38 7.43
N GLN A 68 -12.20 -10.34 7.46
CA GLN A 68 -13.64 -10.08 7.53
C GLN A 68 -14.05 -9.37 8.82
N LEU A 69 -13.38 -9.68 9.92
CA LEU A 69 -13.65 -9.07 11.23
C LEU A 69 -13.10 -7.66 11.37
N ARG A 70 -11.94 -7.36 10.77
CA ARG A 70 -11.20 -6.12 11.00
C ARG A 70 -10.91 -5.27 9.77
N ASP A 71 -10.66 -5.86 8.61
CA ASP A 71 -10.19 -5.16 7.40
C ASP A 71 -11.23 -5.06 6.29
N THR A 72 -12.42 -5.60 6.50
CA THR A 72 -13.54 -5.48 5.56
C THR A 72 -14.66 -4.68 6.22
N ALA A 73 -15.02 -3.54 5.62
CA ALA A 73 -16.13 -2.75 6.09
C ALA A 73 -17.45 -3.54 6.01
N CYS A 74 -18.26 -3.49 7.06
CA CYS A 74 -19.58 -4.09 7.03
C CYS A 74 -20.56 -3.20 6.22
N ALA A 75 -21.63 -3.80 5.72
CA ALA A 75 -22.63 -3.09 4.94
C ALA A 75 -23.52 -2.15 5.78
N ASN A 76 -23.36 -2.12 7.11
CA ASN A 76 -24.14 -1.27 7.98
C ASN A 76 -23.54 0.14 8.05
N PRO A 77 -24.21 1.18 7.51
CA PRO A 77 -23.71 2.55 7.52
C PRO A 77 -23.59 3.14 8.93
N ASP A 78 -24.36 2.61 9.90
CA ASP A 78 -24.37 3.09 11.29
C ASP A 78 -23.35 2.38 12.17
N CYS A 79 -22.55 1.49 11.61
CA CYS A 79 -21.50 0.80 12.34
C CYS A 79 -20.41 1.78 12.79
N GLY A 80 -20.38 2.14 14.08
CA GLY A 80 -19.38 3.06 14.64
C GLY A 80 -17.97 2.58 14.43
N TRP A 81 -17.71 1.27 14.62
CA TRP A 81 -16.39 0.68 14.40
C TRP A 81 -15.91 0.83 12.94
N CYS A 82 -16.77 0.53 11.97
CA CYS A 82 -16.41 0.67 10.56
C CYS A 82 -16.19 2.12 10.14
N ARG A 83 -16.99 3.05 10.66
CA ARG A 83 -16.80 4.48 10.40
C ARG A 83 -15.48 5.01 10.93
N GLU A 84 -15.01 4.51 12.06
CA GLU A 84 -13.72 4.90 12.64
C GLU A 84 -12.54 4.26 11.91
N HIS A 85 -12.61 2.95 11.63
CA HIS A 85 -11.47 2.17 11.17
C HIS A 85 -11.39 1.98 9.64
N HIS A 86 -12.43 2.36 8.90
CA HIS A 86 -12.43 2.30 7.43
C HIS A 86 -12.63 3.68 6.78
N ASP A 87 -12.66 4.76 7.58
CA ASP A 87 -12.65 6.11 7.04
C ASP A 87 -11.22 6.57 6.75
N ALA A 88 -10.97 6.96 5.49
CA ALA A 88 -9.65 7.37 5.05
C ALA A 88 -9.13 8.64 5.77
N ARG A 89 -10.02 9.58 6.13
CA ARG A 89 -9.66 10.80 6.86
C ARG A 89 -9.27 10.49 8.31
N SER A 90 -10.00 9.60 8.95
CA SER A 90 -9.68 9.12 10.30
C SER A 90 -8.30 8.47 10.35
N GLU A 91 -8.00 7.60 9.38
CA GLU A 91 -6.68 6.97 9.26
C GLU A 91 -5.57 7.98 8.91
N LEU A 92 -5.84 8.96 8.03
CA LEU A 92 -4.90 10.05 7.73
C LEU A 92 -4.56 10.85 9.00
N LYS A 93 -5.57 11.22 9.77
CA LYS A 93 -5.39 11.95 11.03
C LYS A 93 -4.65 11.12 12.08
N ARG A 94 -5.01 9.84 12.19
CA ARG A 94 -4.40 8.90 13.15
C ARG A 94 -2.89 8.73 12.92
N TRP A 95 -2.49 8.47 11.68
CA TRP A 95 -1.10 8.12 11.35
C TRP A 95 -0.22 9.32 11.06
N PHE A 96 -0.78 10.37 10.47
CA PHE A 96 0.00 11.51 9.97
C PHE A 96 -0.35 12.84 10.64
N GLY A 97 -1.42 12.91 11.43
CA GLY A 97 -1.87 14.13 12.10
C GLY A 97 -2.48 15.17 11.16
N PHE A 98 -2.63 14.86 9.88
CA PHE A 98 -3.24 15.79 8.93
C PHE A 98 -4.78 15.79 9.07
N PRO A 99 -5.42 16.97 9.07
CA PRO A 99 -6.87 17.07 9.24
C PRO A 99 -7.64 16.62 7.98
N ASP A 100 -7.04 16.81 6.79
CA ASP A 100 -7.68 16.49 5.51
C ASP A 100 -6.62 16.17 4.43
N PHE A 101 -7.08 15.54 3.35
CA PHE A 101 -6.28 15.28 2.16
C PHE A 101 -6.00 16.57 1.39
N ARG A 102 -4.99 16.57 0.55
CA ARG A 102 -4.73 17.69 -0.35
C ARG A 102 -5.91 17.90 -1.27
N PRO A 103 -6.41 19.15 -1.43
CA PRO A 103 -7.60 19.42 -2.23
C PRO A 103 -7.37 19.14 -3.73
N GLU A 104 -6.14 19.24 -4.21
CA GLU A 104 -5.77 19.05 -5.61
C GLU A 104 -4.73 17.92 -5.78
N PRO A 105 -4.74 17.22 -6.93
CA PRO A 105 -5.74 17.31 -8.01
C PRO A 105 -7.10 16.74 -7.60
N VAL A 106 -8.15 17.16 -8.32
CA VAL A 106 -9.53 16.73 -8.09
C VAL A 106 -9.87 15.61 -9.07
N GLY A 107 -10.61 14.59 -8.62
CA GLY A 107 -11.14 13.55 -9.47
C GLY A 107 -12.38 13.98 -10.27
N GLU A 108 -12.85 13.08 -11.13
CA GLU A 108 -14.09 13.31 -11.92
C GLU A 108 -15.33 13.54 -11.05
N ASP A 109 -15.32 12.99 -9.84
CA ASP A 109 -16.39 13.11 -8.84
C ASP A 109 -16.30 14.39 -7.98
N GLY A 110 -15.37 15.29 -8.27
CA GLY A 110 -15.16 16.54 -7.55
C GLY A 110 -14.47 16.40 -6.20
N ARG A 111 -14.01 15.18 -5.82
CA ARG A 111 -13.29 14.93 -4.56
C ARG A 111 -11.78 14.96 -4.75
N PRO A 112 -11.00 15.23 -3.69
CA PRO A 112 -9.55 15.10 -3.71
C PRO A 112 -9.12 13.73 -4.24
N LEU A 113 -8.33 13.70 -5.31
CA LEU A 113 -7.93 12.46 -5.97
C LEU A 113 -7.09 11.57 -5.04
N GLN A 114 -6.24 12.18 -4.20
CA GLN A 114 -5.47 11.47 -3.20
C GLN A 114 -6.39 10.68 -2.24
N GLN A 115 -7.50 11.28 -1.78
CA GLN A 115 -8.49 10.63 -0.94
C GLN A 115 -9.16 9.46 -1.65
N ALA A 116 -9.61 9.67 -2.90
CA ALA A 116 -10.28 8.64 -3.69
C ALA A 116 -9.38 7.41 -3.93
N ILE A 117 -8.08 7.61 -4.16
CA ILE A 117 -7.08 6.54 -4.29
C ILE A 117 -6.92 5.79 -2.96
N VAL A 118 -6.79 6.50 -1.82
CA VAL A 118 -6.67 5.87 -0.50
C VAL A 118 -7.90 5.03 -0.17
N GLU A 119 -9.10 5.58 -0.39
CA GLU A 119 -10.36 4.85 -0.18
C GLU A 119 -10.44 3.57 -1.02
N ALA A 120 -10.08 3.66 -2.31
CA ALA A 120 -10.06 2.51 -3.20
C ALA A 120 -9.06 1.44 -2.75
N ALA A 121 -7.85 1.85 -2.31
CA ALA A 121 -6.81 0.95 -1.83
C ALA A 121 -7.20 0.31 -0.47
N MET A 122 -7.84 1.05 0.43
CA MET A 122 -8.39 0.53 1.69
C MET A 122 -9.53 -0.47 1.43
N ALA A 123 -10.35 -0.22 0.42
CA ALA A 123 -11.39 -1.16 -0.02
C ALA A 123 -10.85 -2.41 -0.74
N GLY A 124 -9.53 -2.54 -0.87
CA GLY A 124 -8.90 -3.70 -1.51
C GLY A 124 -9.01 -3.72 -3.04
N ARG A 125 -9.29 -2.58 -3.67
CA ARG A 125 -9.35 -2.47 -5.14
C ARG A 125 -7.94 -2.44 -5.74
N HIS A 126 -7.81 -2.92 -6.96
CA HIS A 126 -6.59 -2.70 -7.75
C HIS A 126 -6.65 -1.31 -8.38
N VAL A 127 -5.57 -0.54 -8.28
CA VAL A 127 -5.57 0.89 -8.60
C VAL A 127 -4.37 1.27 -9.48
N LEU A 128 -4.60 2.13 -10.45
CA LEU A 128 -3.57 2.94 -11.11
C LEU A 128 -3.84 4.42 -10.79
N GLY A 129 -2.97 5.02 -9.97
CA GLY A 129 -3.04 6.43 -9.59
C GLY A 129 -1.98 7.26 -10.31
N ILE A 130 -2.43 8.26 -11.06
CA ILE A 130 -1.57 9.22 -11.74
C ILE A 130 -1.68 10.54 -10.99
N LEU A 131 -0.61 10.91 -10.30
CA LEU A 131 -0.56 12.08 -9.43
C LEU A 131 0.71 12.87 -9.71
N PRO A 132 0.65 14.18 -9.93
CA PRO A 132 1.83 15.02 -10.11
C PRO A 132 2.85 14.87 -8.98
N THR A 133 4.12 15.12 -9.26
CA THR A 133 5.17 15.13 -8.24
C THR A 133 4.86 16.19 -7.18
N GLY A 134 5.08 15.88 -5.90
CA GLY A 134 4.82 16.81 -4.80
C GLY A 134 3.39 16.78 -4.25
N THR A 135 2.46 16.04 -4.86
CA THR A 135 1.06 15.91 -4.38
C THR A 135 0.88 14.89 -3.26
N GLY A 136 1.95 14.29 -2.75
CA GLY A 136 1.88 13.33 -1.64
C GLY A 136 1.50 11.91 -2.07
N LYS A 137 1.97 11.44 -3.22
CA LYS A 137 1.76 10.06 -3.74
C LYS A 137 2.00 8.98 -2.68
N SER A 138 3.02 9.13 -1.85
CA SER A 138 3.38 8.14 -0.84
C SER A 138 2.26 7.87 0.17
N LEU A 139 1.46 8.88 0.54
CA LEU A 139 0.31 8.70 1.43
C LEU A 139 -0.73 7.74 0.85
N CYS A 140 -0.85 7.69 -0.49
CA CYS A 140 -1.81 6.81 -1.17
C CYS A 140 -1.59 5.32 -0.86
N TYR A 141 -0.35 4.90 -0.56
CA TYR A 141 -0.07 3.53 -0.15
C TYR A 141 0.26 3.41 1.34
N GLN A 142 0.85 4.42 1.97
CA GLN A 142 1.25 4.37 3.37
C GLN A 142 0.03 4.23 4.30
N ILE A 143 -1.03 5.00 4.05
CA ILE A 143 -2.25 4.93 4.86
C ILE A 143 -2.90 3.54 4.78
N PRO A 144 -3.23 3.00 3.60
CA PRO A 144 -3.79 1.65 3.49
C PRO A 144 -2.89 0.56 4.05
N ALA A 145 -1.56 0.70 3.88
CA ALA A 145 -0.59 -0.26 4.38
C ALA A 145 -0.54 -0.31 5.91
N LEU A 146 -0.49 0.86 6.56
CA LEU A 146 -0.47 0.99 8.02
C LEU A 146 -1.78 0.52 8.63
N SER A 147 -2.91 0.94 8.05
CA SER A 147 -4.25 0.52 8.47
C SER A 147 -4.41 -1.01 8.38
N ARG A 148 -4.00 -1.61 7.28
CA ARG A 148 -4.08 -3.07 7.08
C ARG A 148 -3.14 -3.83 8.00
N PHE A 149 -1.92 -3.33 8.21
CA PHE A 149 -0.96 -3.91 9.14
C PHE A 149 -1.50 -3.91 10.57
N ASP A 150 -2.02 -2.79 11.04
CA ASP A 150 -2.64 -2.65 12.38
C ASP A 150 -3.82 -3.63 12.57
N LYS A 151 -4.63 -3.82 11.53
CA LYS A 151 -5.82 -4.66 11.57
C LYS A 151 -5.53 -6.16 11.46
N THR A 152 -4.56 -6.55 10.64
CA THR A 152 -4.37 -7.96 10.22
C THR A 152 -2.94 -8.47 10.33
N GLY A 153 -1.97 -7.61 10.60
CA GLY A 153 -0.55 -7.97 10.57
C GLY A 153 -0.01 -8.23 9.15
N ALA A 154 -0.81 -7.98 8.09
CA ALA A 154 -0.39 -8.26 6.73
C ALA A 154 0.67 -7.27 6.23
N LEU A 155 1.60 -7.76 5.41
CA LEU A 155 2.71 -6.99 4.85
C LEU A 155 2.29 -6.31 3.55
N THR A 156 2.58 -5.03 3.41
CA THR A 156 2.55 -4.34 2.11
C THR A 156 3.96 -4.28 1.53
N VAL A 157 4.12 -4.79 0.32
CA VAL A 157 5.41 -4.76 -0.39
C VAL A 157 5.38 -3.65 -1.42
N VAL A 158 6.30 -2.69 -1.27
CA VAL A 158 6.46 -1.53 -2.15
C VAL A 158 7.69 -1.74 -3.02
N ILE A 159 7.52 -1.69 -4.33
CA ILE A 159 8.60 -1.79 -5.31
C ILE A 159 8.89 -0.37 -5.79
N SER A 160 10.09 0.11 -5.50
CA SER A 160 10.54 1.45 -5.88
C SER A 160 11.87 1.38 -6.64
N PRO A 161 12.04 2.15 -7.73
CA PRO A 161 13.25 2.09 -8.55
C PRO A 161 14.42 2.89 -7.98
N LEU A 162 14.18 3.80 -7.03
CA LEU A 162 15.15 4.79 -6.56
C LEU A 162 15.53 4.53 -5.10
N VAL A 163 16.73 4.00 -4.90
CA VAL A 163 17.25 3.63 -3.57
C VAL A 163 17.28 4.82 -2.60
N ALA A 164 17.66 6.01 -3.06
CA ALA A 164 17.68 7.21 -2.23
C ALA A 164 16.27 7.54 -1.68
N LEU A 165 15.25 7.49 -2.53
CA LEU A 165 13.87 7.73 -2.10
C LEU A 165 13.35 6.67 -1.13
N MET A 166 13.83 5.43 -1.23
CA MET A 166 13.46 4.37 -0.29
C MET A 166 13.92 4.72 1.13
N ALA A 167 15.18 5.18 1.28
CA ALA A 167 15.71 5.61 2.57
C ALA A 167 14.96 6.82 3.14
N ASP A 168 14.69 7.82 2.30
CA ASP A 168 13.94 9.02 2.69
C ASP A 168 12.53 8.68 3.16
N GLN A 169 11.87 7.72 2.51
CA GLN A 169 10.53 7.27 2.91
C GLN A 169 10.53 6.56 4.28
N VAL A 170 11.52 5.70 4.54
CA VAL A 170 11.69 5.05 5.85
C VAL A 170 11.95 6.11 6.92
N ALA A 171 12.95 6.98 6.72
CA ALA A 171 13.29 8.05 7.65
C ALA A 171 12.10 8.99 7.92
N GLY A 172 11.32 9.33 6.89
CA GLY A 172 10.14 10.17 7.01
C GLY A 172 9.02 9.55 7.85
N LEU A 173 8.87 8.23 7.83
CA LEU A 173 7.94 7.50 8.70
C LEU A 173 8.48 7.39 10.13
N GLU A 174 9.77 7.07 10.29
CA GLU A 174 10.43 6.99 11.60
C GLU A 174 10.39 8.33 12.36
N ALA A 175 10.59 9.44 11.67
CA ALA A 175 10.47 10.79 12.25
C ALA A 175 9.07 11.08 12.80
N ARG A 176 8.05 10.31 12.40
CA ARG A 176 6.67 10.37 12.91
C ARG A 176 6.35 9.29 13.95
N GLY A 177 7.36 8.54 14.39
CA GLY A 177 7.19 7.43 15.33
C GLY A 177 6.66 6.14 14.69
N ILE A 178 6.59 6.08 13.35
CA ILE A 178 6.14 4.89 12.62
C ILE A 178 7.36 4.05 12.28
N THR A 179 7.66 3.06 13.11
CA THR A 179 8.84 2.20 12.99
C THR A 179 8.58 0.92 12.20
N SER A 180 7.35 0.65 11.77
CA SER A 180 6.96 -0.58 11.07
C SER A 180 7.28 -0.58 9.56
N CYS A 181 8.19 0.28 9.11
CA CYS A 181 8.68 0.33 7.73
C CYS A 181 10.15 -0.08 7.67
N VAL A 182 10.49 -0.89 6.69
CA VAL A 182 11.89 -1.27 6.38
C VAL A 182 12.15 -1.19 4.89
N SER A 183 13.41 -0.94 4.51
CA SER A 183 13.82 -1.03 3.11
C SER A 183 14.90 -2.09 2.92
N ILE A 184 14.87 -2.78 1.76
CA ILE A 184 15.91 -3.73 1.35
C ILE A 184 16.32 -3.41 -0.08
N ASN A 185 17.58 -3.06 -0.25
CA ASN A 185 18.19 -2.71 -1.53
C ASN A 185 19.61 -3.27 -1.63
N GLY A 186 20.28 -3.00 -2.74
CA GLY A 186 21.64 -3.51 -2.99
C GLY A 186 22.78 -2.81 -2.24
N LEU A 187 22.49 -1.70 -1.55
CA LEU A 187 23.52 -0.92 -0.83
C LEU A 187 23.63 -1.29 0.65
N LEU A 188 22.68 -2.07 1.19
CA LEU A 188 22.72 -2.51 2.58
C LEU A 188 23.90 -3.44 2.83
N SER A 189 24.60 -3.22 3.93
CA SER A 189 25.57 -4.17 4.46
C SER A 189 24.87 -5.50 4.84
N MET A 190 25.66 -6.57 4.97
CA MET A 190 25.10 -7.88 5.34
C MET A 190 24.37 -7.87 6.70
N PRO A 191 24.89 -7.22 7.76
CA PRO A 191 24.17 -7.09 9.03
C PRO A 191 22.86 -6.32 8.90
N GLU A 192 22.85 -5.16 8.27
CA GLU A 192 21.65 -4.34 8.07
C GLU A 192 20.59 -5.10 7.27
N ARG A 193 21.02 -5.82 6.24
CA ARG A 193 20.13 -6.68 5.45
C ARG A 193 19.53 -7.82 6.27
N ALA A 194 20.33 -8.46 7.12
CA ALA A 194 19.86 -9.54 8.01
C ALA A 194 18.83 -9.00 9.00
N GLU A 195 19.10 -7.87 9.63
CA GLU A 195 18.19 -7.21 10.55
C GLU A 195 16.85 -6.85 9.87
N ALA A 196 16.90 -6.23 8.69
CA ALA A 196 15.70 -5.88 7.93
C ALA A 196 14.87 -7.13 7.58
N LEU A 197 15.50 -8.22 7.14
CA LEU A 197 14.84 -9.48 6.86
C LEU A 197 14.20 -10.09 8.12
N ASP A 198 14.87 -10.02 9.26
CA ASP A 198 14.34 -10.52 10.53
C ASP A 198 13.15 -9.69 11.00
N ARG A 199 13.19 -8.38 10.91
CA ARG A 199 12.04 -7.51 11.20
C ARG A 199 10.82 -7.86 10.34
N VAL A 200 11.04 -8.13 9.04
CA VAL A 200 9.95 -8.61 8.18
C VAL A 200 9.46 -9.97 8.64
N ARG A 201 10.34 -10.92 8.89
CA ARG A 201 10.01 -12.30 9.29
C ARG A 201 9.22 -12.36 10.59
N LEU A 202 9.64 -11.57 11.59
CA LEU A 202 9.06 -11.57 12.94
C LEU A 202 7.72 -10.79 13.00
N GLY A 203 7.40 -9.96 12.01
CA GLY A 203 6.16 -9.21 11.98
C GLY A 203 6.29 -7.77 12.47
N ASP A 204 7.51 -7.28 12.73
CA ASP A 204 7.76 -5.89 13.15
C ASP A 204 7.64 -4.91 11.99
N ALA A 205 7.68 -5.41 10.74
CA ALA A 205 7.48 -4.62 9.55
C ALA A 205 6.10 -4.87 8.92
N GLY A 206 5.33 -3.78 8.73
CA GLY A 206 4.08 -3.74 7.98
C GLY A 206 4.27 -3.22 6.55
N ILE A 207 5.33 -2.44 6.32
CA ILE A 207 5.72 -1.94 5.01
C ILE A 207 7.15 -2.38 4.71
N LEU A 208 7.33 -3.02 3.58
CA LEU A 208 8.64 -3.41 3.05
C LEU A 208 8.86 -2.72 1.70
N ILE A 209 9.84 -1.81 1.64
CA ILE A 209 10.22 -1.14 0.39
C ILE A 209 11.44 -1.85 -0.19
N ILE A 210 11.34 -2.28 -1.44
CA ILE A 210 12.41 -3.01 -2.14
C ILE A 210 12.68 -2.41 -3.51
N SER A 211 13.91 -2.52 -3.95
CA SER A 211 14.22 -2.36 -5.37
C SER A 211 13.84 -3.63 -6.16
N PRO A 212 13.42 -3.50 -7.42
CA PRO A 212 12.78 -4.60 -8.16
C PRO A 212 13.65 -5.85 -8.31
N GLU A 213 14.97 -5.70 -8.44
CA GLU A 213 15.92 -6.81 -8.54
C GLU A 213 15.96 -7.68 -7.27
N GLN A 214 15.56 -7.13 -6.11
CA GLN A 214 15.52 -7.88 -4.84
C GLN A 214 14.53 -9.05 -4.87
N LEU A 215 13.51 -9.00 -5.74
CA LEU A 215 12.57 -10.11 -5.94
C LEU A 215 13.25 -11.40 -6.42
N ARG A 216 14.49 -11.33 -6.95
CA ARG A 216 15.29 -12.49 -7.33
C ARG A 216 16.09 -13.08 -6.15
N SER A 217 16.17 -12.37 -5.03
CA SER A 217 16.92 -12.81 -3.83
C SER A 217 16.23 -13.98 -3.14
N ARG A 218 16.97 -15.08 -2.95
CA ARG A 218 16.45 -16.27 -2.25
C ARG A 218 16.07 -15.99 -0.81
N SER A 219 16.87 -15.17 -0.10
CA SER A 219 16.60 -14.81 1.30
C SER A 219 15.31 -14.02 1.44
N LEU A 220 15.10 -13.03 0.55
CA LEU A 220 13.87 -12.25 0.55
C LEU A 220 12.66 -13.14 0.23
N ARG A 221 12.74 -14.00 -0.79
CA ARG A 221 11.65 -14.90 -1.15
C ARG A 221 11.20 -15.78 0.02
N LYS A 222 12.17 -16.39 0.75
CA LYS A 222 11.89 -17.20 1.94
C LYS A 222 11.16 -16.42 3.03
N VAL A 223 11.53 -15.16 3.24
CA VAL A 223 10.86 -14.30 4.23
C VAL A 223 9.45 -13.93 3.77
N LEU A 224 9.25 -13.59 2.48
CA LEU A 224 7.93 -13.31 1.93
C LEU A 224 6.99 -14.53 1.97
N GLU A 225 7.51 -15.77 1.90
CA GLU A 225 6.71 -16.98 2.08
C GLU A 225 6.14 -17.11 3.49
N GLN A 226 6.82 -16.56 4.48
CA GLN A 226 6.39 -16.57 5.88
C GLN A 226 5.39 -15.47 6.25
N ARG A 227 5.14 -14.51 5.34
CA ARG A 227 4.25 -13.39 5.59
C ARG A 227 2.99 -13.45 4.73
N GLU A 228 1.89 -13.00 5.28
CA GLU A 228 0.70 -12.68 4.50
C GLU A 228 0.95 -11.36 3.77
N ILE A 229 0.81 -11.37 2.45
CA ILE A 229 0.93 -10.16 1.65
C ILE A 229 -0.45 -9.52 1.55
N GLY A 230 -0.58 -8.34 2.13
CA GLY A 230 -1.81 -7.55 2.13
C GLY A 230 -2.00 -6.70 0.88
N ALA A 231 -0.90 -6.22 0.29
CA ALA A 231 -0.93 -5.47 -0.97
C ALA A 231 0.45 -5.44 -1.63
N TRP A 232 0.44 -5.21 -2.94
CA TRP A 232 1.60 -4.89 -3.76
C TRP A 232 1.50 -3.44 -4.23
N VAL A 233 2.58 -2.69 -4.08
CA VAL A 233 2.67 -1.30 -4.55
C VAL A 233 3.80 -1.18 -5.55
N LEU A 234 3.53 -0.62 -6.72
CA LEU A 234 4.54 -0.25 -7.70
C LEU A 234 4.63 1.28 -7.71
N ASP A 235 5.65 1.80 -7.05
CA ASP A 235 6.00 3.21 -7.12
C ASP A 235 6.74 3.48 -8.42
N GLU A 236 6.53 4.65 -9.00
CA GLU A 236 7.01 5.01 -10.35
C GLU A 236 6.68 3.94 -11.39
N ALA A 237 5.40 3.53 -11.41
CA ALA A 237 4.91 2.42 -12.25
C ALA A 237 5.17 2.60 -13.75
N HIS A 238 5.48 3.83 -14.22
CA HIS A 238 5.89 4.09 -15.59
C HIS A 238 7.15 3.31 -16.00
N CYS A 239 8.01 2.92 -15.03
CA CYS A 239 9.17 2.06 -15.27
C CYS A 239 8.82 0.68 -15.83
N LEU A 240 7.56 0.24 -15.72
CA LEU A 240 7.06 -1.00 -16.32
C LEU A 240 6.89 -0.89 -17.83
N SER A 241 6.59 0.32 -18.33
CA SER A 241 6.27 0.53 -19.75
C SER A 241 7.52 0.68 -20.60
N LYS A 242 7.54 -0.03 -21.73
CA LYS A 242 8.57 0.13 -22.76
C LYS A 242 8.53 1.51 -23.43
N TRP A 243 7.42 2.20 -23.36
CA TRP A 243 7.23 3.54 -23.90
C TRP A 243 7.59 4.63 -22.89
N GLY A 244 7.90 4.23 -21.65
CA GLY A 244 8.40 5.13 -20.61
C GLY A 244 9.87 5.50 -20.84
N HIS A 245 10.27 6.68 -20.41
CA HIS A 245 11.65 7.16 -20.50
C HIS A 245 12.62 6.44 -19.54
N ASP A 246 12.12 5.74 -18.54
CA ASP A 246 12.91 4.99 -17.53
C ASP A 246 12.45 3.52 -17.44
N PHE A 247 12.36 2.86 -18.60
CA PHE A 247 11.99 1.45 -18.66
C PHE A 247 12.99 0.57 -17.92
N ARG A 248 12.47 -0.29 -17.02
CA ARG A 248 13.25 -1.25 -16.26
C ARG A 248 12.73 -2.68 -16.45
N PRO A 249 13.51 -3.58 -17.06
CA PRO A 249 13.07 -4.97 -17.29
C PRO A 249 12.63 -5.70 -16.02
N ASP A 250 13.25 -5.39 -14.87
CA ASP A 250 12.91 -6.00 -13.59
C ASP A 250 11.50 -5.61 -13.10
N TYR A 251 10.95 -4.46 -13.52
CA TYR A 251 9.55 -4.11 -13.26
C TYR A 251 8.57 -5.06 -13.97
N ARG A 252 8.88 -5.51 -15.16
CA ARG A 252 8.04 -6.51 -15.85
C ARG A 252 8.08 -7.89 -15.19
N TYR A 253 9.15 -8.19 -14.46
CA TYR A 253 9.24 -9.41 -13.67
C TYR A 253 8.30 -9.39 -12.45
N VAL A 254 7.96 -8.21 -11.92
CA VAL A 254 7.07 -8.06 -10.76
C VAL A 254 5.74 -8.77 -10.97
N GLY A 255 5.08 -8.57 -12.11
CA GLY A 255 3.80 -9.23 -12.42
C GLY A 255 3.90 -10.75 -12.36
N ARG A 256 4.94 -11.31 -12.97
CA ARG A 256 5.22 -12.76 -12.92
C ARG A 256 5.44 -13.23 -11.47
N PHE A 257 6.22 -12.49 -10.69
CA PHE A 257 6.49 -12.82 -9.29
C PHE A 257 5.21 -12.82 -8.45
N ILE A 258 4.33 -11.82 -8.64
CA ILE A 258 3.03 -11.73 -7.96
C ILE A 258 2.19 -12.98 -8.27
N MET A 259 2.13 -13.40 -9.53
CA MET A 259 1.41 -14.62 -9.93
C MET A 259 2.00 -15.88 -9.30
N GLU A 260 3.33 -16.04 -9.36
CA GLU A 260 4.01 -17.16 -8.71
C GLU A 260 3.70 -17.22 -7.21
N LYS A 261 3.63 -16.05 -6.56
CA LYS A 261 3.35 -15.93 -5.12
C LYS A 261 1.89 -16.18 -4.78
N ALA A 262 0.94 -15.74 -5.60
CA ALA A 262 -0.48 -15.93 -5.40
C ALA A 262 -0.88 -17.41 -5.61
N GLY A 263 -0.24 -18.10 -6.55
CA GLY A 263 -0.60 -19.47 -6.89
C GLY A 263 -2.08 -19.55 -7.31
N ASN A 264 -2.86 -20.34 -6.58
CA ASN A 264 -4.31 -20.48 -6.79
C ASN A 264 -5.15 -19.50 -5.96
N ALA A 265 -4.51 -18.70 -5.09
CA ALA A 265 -5.22 -17.71 -4.27
C ALA A 265 -5.50 -16.44 -5.09
N PRO A 266 -6.53 -15.66 -4.72
CA PRO A 266 -6.74 -14.34 -5.32
C PRO A 266 -5.50 -13.45 -5.17
N VAL A 267 -5.19 -12.71 -6.23
CA VAL A 267 -4.09 -11.74 -6.23
C VAL A 267 -4.39 -10.65 -5.20
N PRO A 268 -3.48 -10.37 -4.24
CA PRO A 268 -3.64 -9.25 -3.32
C PRO A 268 -3.79 -7.92 -4.06
N PRO A 269 -4.45 -6.91 -3.47
CA PRO A 269 -4.58 -5.58 -4.08
C PRO A 269 -3.26 -5.06 -4.65
N ILE A 270 -3.33 -4.52 -5.85
CA ILE A 270 -2.19 -3.90 -6.54
C ILE A 270 -2.45 -2.40 -6.64
N LEU A 271 -1.48 -1.60 -6.21
CA LEU A 271 -1.51 -0.15 -6.33
C LEU A 271 -0.31 0.32 -7.15
N CYS A 272 -0.57 0.80 -8.34
CA CYS A 272 0.41 1.42 -9.22
C CYS A 272 0.33 2.94 -9.09
N LEU A 273 1.46 3.60 -8.80
CA LEU A 273 1.53 5.05 -8.66
C LEU A 273 2.58 5.60 -9.62
N THR A 274 2.24 6.69 -10.30
CA THR A 274 3.17 7.37 -11.20
C THR A 274 2.84 8.86 -11.32
N ALA A 275 3.83 9.65 -11.71
CA ALA A 275 3.63 11.06 -12.09
C ALA A 275 3.42 11.25 -13.60
N THR A 276 3.61 10.20 -14.39
CA THR A 276 3.59 10.27 -15.85
C THR A 276 2.26 9.74 -16.39
N ALA A 277 1.59 10.56 -17.20
CA ALA A 277 0.25 10.31 -17.74
C ALA A 277 0.23 10.16 -19.28
N LYS A 278 1.34 9.74 -19.93
CA LYS A 278 1.32 9.48 -21.37
C LYS A 278 0.36 8.32 -21.68
N PRO A 279 -0.60 8.48 -22.64
CA PRO A 279 -1.61 7.47 -22.92
C PRO A 279 -1.04 6.07 -23.22
N ASP A 280 0.06 6.00 -23.97
CA ASP A 280 0.73 4.73 -24.30
C ASP A 280 1.30 4.03 -23.08
N VAL A 281 1.84 4.81 -22.11
CA VAL A 281 2.35 4.30 -20.84
C VAL A 281 1.22 3.74 -19.99
N VAL A 282 0.12 4.50 -19.90
CA VAL A 282 -1.08 4.07 -19.15
C VAL A 282 -1.65 2.79 -19.74
N ALA A 283 -1.81 2.74 -21.07
CA ALA A 283 -2.33 1.55 -21.77
C ALA A 283 -1.44 0.33 -21.57
N ASP A 284 -0.10 0.48 -21.61
CA ASP A 284 0.87 -0.61 -21.38
C ASP A 284 0.81 -1.12 -19.92
N ILE A 285 0.64 -0.23 -18.93
CA ILE A 285 0.47 -0.63 -17.52
C ILE A 285 -0.84 -1.42 -17.34
N LEU A 286 -1.97 -0.87 -17.78
CA LEU A 286 -3.28 -1.52 -17.67
C LEU A 286 -3.28 -2.88 -18.37
N GLY A 287 -2.75 -2.93 -19.61
CA GLY A 287 -2.62 -4.16 -20.39
C GLY A 287 -1.74 -5.20 -19.69
N HIS A 288 -0.62 -4.78 -19.11
CA HIS A 288 0.28 -5.70 -18.41
C HIS A 288 -0.41 -6.47 -17.27
N PHE A 289 -1.18 -5.78 -16.42
CA PHE A 289 -1.85 -6.42 -15.29
C PHE A 289 -3.06 -7.24 -15.73
N ARG A 290 -3.83 -6.76 -16.69
CA ARG A 290 -4.94 -7.52 -17.27
C ARG A 290 -4.46 -8.80 -17.94
N ASP A 291 -3.46 -8.72 -18.81
CA ASP A 291 -3.03 -9.84 -19.66
C ASP A 291 -2.17 -10.85 -18.88
N LYS A 292 -1.44 -10.42 -17.85
CA LYS A 292 -0.54 -11.29 -17.06
C LYS A 292 -1.16 -11.81 -15.77
N LEU A 293 -2.02 -11.03 -15.13
CA LEU A 293 -2.58 -11.37 -13.82
C LEU A 293 -4.11 -11.53 -13.83
N GLY A 294 -4.78 -11.21 -14.94
CA GLY A 294 -6.24 -11.18 -14.99
C GLY A 294 -6.84 -10.10 -14.09
N VAL A 295 -6.08 -9.02 -13.83
CA VAL A 295 -6.46 -7.98 -12.87
C VAL A 295 -6.78 -6.68 -13.62
N GLU A 296 -7.96 -6.13 -13.34
CA GLU A 296 -8.39 -4.82 -13.83
C GLU A 296 -8.01 -3.74 -12.81
N LEU A 297 -7.20 -2.75 -13.24
CA LEU A 297 -6.84 -1.61 -12.42
C LEU A 297 -7.86 -0.48 -12.60
N CYS A 298 -8.39 0.04 -11.50
CA CYS A 298 -9.18 1.27 -11.51
C CYS A 298 -8.26 2.47 -11.75
N LEU A 299 -8.48 3.22 -12.80
CA LEU A 299 -7.70 4.40 -13.15
C LEU A 299 -8.19 5.61 -12.37
N PHE A 300 -7.25 6.31 -11.75
CA PHE A 300 -7.41 7.63 -11.14
C PHE A 300 -6.38 8.56 -11.78
N ASP A 301 -6.83 9.46 -12.65
CA ASP A 301 -5.96 10.35 -13.43
C ASP A 301 -6.09 11.80 -12.97
N GLY A 302 -5.05 12.31 -12.32
CA GLY A 302 -4.93 13.71 -11.90
C GLY A 302 -4.22 14.60 -12.93
N GLY A 303 -3.94 14.05 -14.10
CA GLY A 303 -3.18 14.76 -15.14
C GLY A 303 -1.69 14.91 -14.80
N ALA A 304 -0.96 15.50 -15.73
CA ALA A 304 0.47 15.81 -15.57
C ALA A 304 0.72 17.31 -15.30
N SER A 305 -0.33 18.12 -15.22
CA SER A 305 -0.24 19.57 -15.05
C SER A 305 0.26 19.94 -13.65
N ARG A 306 1.20 20.88 -13.58
CA ARG A 306 1.71 21.46 -12.34
C ARG A 306 1.26 22.91 -12.27
N ALA A 307 0.21 23.19 -11.52
CA ALA A 307 -0.33 24.54 -11.36
C ALA A 307 0.65 25.54 -10.70
N ASN A 308 1.68 25.02 -10.03
CA ASN A 308 2.70 25.81 -9.34
C ASN A 308 3.97 26.05 -10.18
N LEU A 309 3.97 25.68 -11.47
CA LEU A 309 5.08 25.94 -12.39
C LEU A 309 4.63 26.82 -13.53
N ASP A 310 5.17 28.02 -13.60
CA ASP A 310 5.01 28.93 -14.73
C ASP A 310 6.23 28.79 -15.66
N PHE A 311 5.96 28.53 -16.93
CA PHE A 311 6.98 28.46 -17.96
C PHE A 311 7.03 29.76 -18.75
N ALA A 312 8.19 30.42 -18.73
CA ALA A 312 8.42 31.60 -19.58
C ALA A 312 9.56 31.31 -20.56
N VAL A 313 9.35 31.67 -21.83
CA VAL A 313 10.40 31.63 -22.85
C VAL A 313 11.06 33.01 -22.88
N VAL A 314 12.30 33.09 -22.46
CA VAL A 314 13.08 34.34 -22.57
C VAL A 314 13.99 34.23 -23.78
N PRO A 315 13.77 35.06 -24.84
CA PRO A 315 14.69 35.08 -25.97
C PRO A 315 16.04 35.64 -25.54
N THR A 316 17.12 34.90 -25.78
CA THR A 316 18.50 35.33 -25.56
C THR A 316 19.11 35.74 -26.91
N SER A 317 19.67 36.94 -26.99
CA SER A 317 20.22 37.47 -28.23
C SER A 317 21.65 37.05 -28.53
N THR A 318 22.36 36.44 -27.55
CA THR A 318 23.74 35.97 -27.73
C THR A 318 24.05 34.79 -26.77
N LEU A 319 24.95 33.90 -27.20
CA LEU A 319 25.49 32.78 -26.43
C LEU A 319 26.26 33.20 -25.14
N SER A 320 26.45 34.51 -24.92
CA SER A 320 27.14 35.06 -23.74
C SER A 320 26.24 35.35 -22.53
N ASP A 321 24.89 35.23 -22.69
CA ASP A 321 23.96 35.43 -21.59
C ASP A 321 23.89 34.17 -20.75
N SER A 322 24.63 34.15 -19.66
CA SER A 322 24.72 33.00 -18.78
C SER A 322 23.36 32.70 -18.10
N PRO A 323 23.05 31.45 -17.76
CA PRO A 323 21.81 31.04 -17.08
C PRO A 323 21.53 31.82 -15.79
N HIS A 324 22.54 32.39 -15.14
CA HIS A 324 22.39 33.22 -13.96
C HIS A 324 21.66 34.56 -14.19
N ARG A 325 21.61 35.08 -15.42
CA ARG A 325 20.87 36.31 -15.73
C ARG A 325 19.37 36.06 -15.92
N ALA A 326 18.99 34.88 -16.47
CA ALA A 326 17.61 34.48 -16.62
C ALA A 326 16.89 34.32 -15.26
N LEU A 327 17.59 33.80 -14.23
CA LEU A 327 17.06 33.69 -12.87
C LEU A 327 16.83 35.05 -12.17
N LYS A 328 17.53 36.11 -12.55
CA LYS A 328 17.33 37.45 -11.99
C LYS A 328 16.12 38.18 -12.58
N CYS A 329 15.67 37.82 -13.77
CA CYS A 329 14.48 38.40 -14.41
C CYS A 329 13.16 37.83 -13.90
N LEU A 330 13.18 36.67 -13.20
CA LEU A 330 12.00 35.98 -12.69
C LEU A 330 11.61 36.39 -11.27
N GLY A 331 12.03 37.56 -10.78
CA GLY A 331 11.55 38.17 -9.55
C GLY A 331 11.41 37.19 -8.40
N GLY A 332 12.51 36.67 -7.87
CA GLY A 332 12.48 35.84 -6.67
C GLY A 332 12.01 36.71 -5.50
N HIS A 333 10.80 36.49 -5.05
CA HIS A 333 10.40 36.84 -3.69
C HIS A 333 10.99 35.80 -2.72
N PRO A 334 11.53 36.23 -1.56
CA PRO A 334 12.16 35.38 -0.57
C PRO A 334 11.23 34.37 0.06
#